data_84c7b284857b9a78f4be4b3c45a0408d
#
_entry.id   84c7b284857b9a78f4be4b3c45a0408d
#
_cell.length_a   1.000
_cell.length_b   1.000
_cell.length_c   1.000
_cell.angle_alpha   90.00
_cell.angle_beta   90.00
_cell.angle_gamma   90.00
#
_symmetry.space_group_name_H-M   'P 1'
#
loop_
_entity.id
_entity.type
_entity.pdbx_description
1 polymer ?
#
loop_
_entity_poly.entity_id
_entity_poly.type
_entity_poly.pdbx_seq_one_letter_code
_entity_poly.pdbx_strand_id
1 'polypeptide(L)'
;MADQAAPATAKTAEVSHSKLKAKVRKALGDVTLQRKGEGDWSKLRIGQNVVEEDHIRTAVESETVCSMKDGSSLWISELSDVFLTVDIFDSLKKKIAVNIREGKVFFDVQKQRPGITIEFSTGTAVAAIRGTAGFVGSVGGQMITSLKEGSVDVVSASGVTENMVKDQTVIVSKSGAVKKISLKSSGTHALSKAIDSLVSSAGEAADVSGMEKQLEAFDKNFAARRDAFEKKLRFQAAPLAEKTFFPNVTLQARVTPGVIVTVLGESDTVGENGMYQRTMEWDEDAYGTKRFLATCSEGDVEIPCYMWVTEYEMPAQEPAGDAVTDSANAVEATPDTGTDKVNADADKAKAAAKNLKVSVKVAGGKTERKHLDLPANEYKTNLRFSLAGITNADVGEIASIAVTRKGATVKTFSGAELDGLNYEVPVEIGLNTIANFDIRVTLKNGQKFSARKTYEVYCLRNNHMGKARNFVRYKNEEEEYEAAVQQGVLKRE
;
A
#
# COMPACT_ATOMS: atom_id res chain seq x y z
N MET A 1 59.23 28.90 15.88
CA MET A 1 57.77 29.00 16.10
C MET A 1 57.12 28.20 14.97
N ALA A 2 56.73 27.00 15.28
CA ALA A 2 56.08 26.09 14.32
C ALA A 2 54.56 26.11 14.61
N ASP A 3 53.82 26.50 13.57
CA ASP A 3 52.36 26.60 13.59
C ASP A 3 51.80 25.19 13.41
N GLN A 4 51.17 24.64 14.45
CA GLN A 4 50.49 23.37 14.40
C GLN A 4 49.06 23.59 13.91
N ALA A 5 48.75 23.16 12.68
CA ALA A 5 47.40 23.08 12.13
C ALA A 5 46.64 21.95 12.86
N ALA A 6 45.52 22.29 13.44
CA ALA A 6 44.55 21.35 14.05
C ALA A 6 43.95 20.42 13.00
N PRO A 7 43.71 19.13 13.31
CA PRO A 7 43.13 18.20 12.37
C PRO A 7 41.60 18.52 12.19
N ALA A 8 41.20 18.59 10.95
CA ALA A 8 39.80 18.72 10.57
C ALA A 8 38.99 17.49 11.08
N THR A 9 38.03 17.73 11.93
CA THR A 9 37.04 16.74 12.38
C THR A 9 36.24 16.27 11.16
N ALA A 10 36.48 15.06 10.72
CA ALA A 10 35.62 14.38 9.75
C ALA A 10 34.22 14.23 10.35
N LYS A 11 33.22 14.92 9.77
CA LYS A 11 31.82 14.64 10.00
C LYS A 11 31.54 13.22 9.54
N THR A 12 31.42 12.31 10.50
CA THR A 12 30.88 10.98 10.27
C THR A 12 29.45 11.17 9.75
N ALA A 13 29.23 10.82 8.48
CA ALA A 13 27.89 10.78 7.91
C ALA A 13 27.11 9.76 8.73
N GLU A 14 26.13 10.21 9.53
CA GLU A 14 25.14 9.34 10.13
C GLU A 14 24.40 8.65 8.98
N VAL A 15 24.67 7.36 8.82
CA VAL A 15 23.91 6.49 7.94
C VAL A 15 22.49 6.50 8.50
N SER A 16 21.58 7.15 7.79
CA SER A 16 20.15 7.18 8.13
C SER A 16 19.60 5.76 8.03
N HIS A 17 19.67 5.02 9.13
CA HIS A 17 19.05 3.72 9.25
C HIS A 17 17.54 3.93 9.18
N SER A 18 16.86 3.32 8.20
CA SER A 18 15.41 3.42 8.07
C SER A 18 14.77 2.82 9.33
N LYS A 19 14.27 3.69 10.20
CA LYS A 19 13.55 3.31 11.42
C LYS A 19 12.32 2.50 11.04
N LEU A 20 12.05 1.42 11.77
CA LEU A 20 10.77 0.72 11.65
C LEU A 20 9.62 1.71 11.81
N LYS A 21 8.67 1.68 10.87
CA LYS A 21 7.41 2.42 10.97
C LYS A 21 6.28 1.47 10.64
N ALA A 22 5.38 1.28 11.60
CA ALA A 22 4.11 0.62 11.36
C ALA A 22 3.00 1.67 11.50
N LYS A 23 2.08 1.71 10.57
CA LYS A 23 0.97 2.68 10.57
C LYS A 23 -0.26 2.05 11.20
N VAL A 24 -0.87 2.71 12.18
CA VAL A 24 -2.12 2.28 12.80
C VAL A 24 -3.25 2.40 11.77
N ARG A 25 -3.88 1.28 11.42
CA ARG A 25 -5.01 1.21 10.49
C ARG A 25 -6.35 1.15 11.21
N LYS A 26 -6.36 0.51 12.38
CA LYS A 26 -7.54 0.37 13.24
C LYS A 26 -7.13 0.59 14.71
N ALA A 27 -7.97 1.23 15.46
CA ALA A 27 -7.88 1.31 16.92
C ALA A 27 -9.31 1.32 17.45
N LEU A 28 -9.68 0.27 18.16
CA LEU A 28 -11.01 0.07 18.75
C LEU A 28 -10.87 -0.01 20.27
N GLY A 29 -11.77 0.63 20.97
CA GLY A 29 -11.79 0.64 22.43
C GLY A 29 -10.69 1.52 23.05
N ASP A 30 -10.14 1.06 24.16
CA ASP A 30 -9.07 1.74 24.89
C ASP A 30 -7.71 1.14 24.55
N VAL A 31 -7.02 1.81 23.61
CA VAL A 31 -5.68 1.44 23.15
C VAL A 31 -4.73 2.58 23.45
N THR A 32 -3.67 2.29 24.17
CA THR A 32 -2.69 3.28 24.61
C THR A 32 -1.29 2.97 24.06
N LEU A 33 -0.53 4.03 23.87
CA LEU A 33 0.83 4.04 23.37
C LEU A 33 1.74 4.78 24.35
N GLN A 34 2.87 4.19 24.67
CA GLN A 34 3.98 4.85 25.36
C GLN A 34 5.15 4.93 24.41
N ARG A 35 5.67 6.14 24.21
CA ARG A 35 6.84 6.38 23.37
C ARG A 35 8.13 6.01 24.08
N LYS A 36 9.16 5.68 23.31
CA LYS A 36 10.50 5.48 23.84
C LYS A 36 10.93 6.66 24.72
N GLY A 37 11.33 6.37 25.96
CA GLY A 37 11.81 7.37 26.91
C GLY A 37 10.76 8.28 27.53
N GLU A 38 9.47 8.14 27.18
CA GLU A 38 8.36 8.83 27.81
C GLU A 38 7.80 8.00 28.96
N GLY A 39 7.46 8.64 30.09
CA GLY A 39 6.81 7.99 31.23
C GLY A 39 5.31 7.81 31.02
N ASP A 40 4.70 8.66 30.20
CA ASP A 40 3.25 8.76 30.07
C ASP A 40 2.68 7.91 28.94
N TRP A 41 1.48 7.38 29.17
CA TRP A 41 0.68 6.67 28.18
C TRP A 41 -0.28 7.65 27.49
N SER A 42 -0.32 7.62 26.18
CA SER A 42 -1.23 8.43 25.37
C SER A 42 -2.17 7.53 24.56
N LYS A 43 -3.36 8.03 24.21
CA LYS A 43 -4.31 7.27 23.41
C LYS A 43 -3.77 7.06 22.00
N LEU A 44 -3.73 5.82 21.54
CA LEU A 44 -3.35 5.47 20.17
C LEU A 44 -4.45 5.86 19.18
N ARG A 45 -4.09 6.50 18.07
CA ARG A 45 -5.03 6.99 17.06
C ARG A 45 -4.78 6.36 15.70
N ILE A 46 -5.84 6.16 14.94
CA ILE A 46 -5.75 5.73 13.54
C ILE A 46 -4.90 6.73 12.74
N GLY A 47 -4.04 6.21 11.86
CA GLY A 47 -3.09 7.01 11.07
C GLY A 47 -1.79 7.35 11.79
N GLN A 48 -1.70 7.14 13.10
CA GLN A 48 -0.47 7.35 13.87
C GLN A 48 0.57 6.30 13.51
N ASN A 49 1.85 6.70 13.50
CA ASN A 49 2.95 5.76 13.32
C ASN A 49 3.37 5.18 14.68
N VAL A 50 3.56 3.88 14.70
CA VAL A 50 4.25 3.15 15.75
C VAL A 50 5.67 2.91 15.28
N VAL A 51 6.64 3.25 16.10
CA VAL A 51 8.05 3.16 15.77
C VAL A 51 8.80 2.22 16.72
N GLU A 52 10.07 2.05 16.48
CA GLU A 52 10.95 1.27 17.33
C GLU A 52 10.91 1.71 18.80
N GLU A 53 10.86 0.75 19.70
CA GLU A 53 10.73 0.90 21.16
C GLU A 53 9.44 1.57 21.65
N ASP A 54 8.45 1.71 20.79
CA ASP A 54 7.11 2.06 21.22
C ASP A 54 6.42 0.86 21.89
N HIS A 55 5.64 1.16 22.92
CA HIS A 55 4.93 0.19 23.73
C HIS A 55 3.42 0.39 23.58
N ILE A 56 2.69 -0.66 23.23
CA ILE A 56 1.24 -0.63 22.99
C ILE A 56 0.54 -1.48 24.05
N ARG A 57 -0.53 -0.96 24.62
CA ARG A 57 -1.46 -1.71 25.49
C ARG A 57 -2.88 -1.60 24.98
N THR A 58 -3.57 -2.72 25.05
CA THR A 58 -5.00 -2.84 24.75
C THR A 58 -5.75 -3.27 26.01
N ALA A 59 -6.87 -2.61 26.30
CA ALA A 59 -7.77 -3.00 27.40
C ALA A 59 -8.73 -4.14 26.97
N VAL A 60 -9.69 -4.46 27.83
CA VAL A 60 -10.80 -5.38 27.49
C VAL A 60 -11.59 -4.84 26.32
N GLU A 61 -12.05 -5.70 25.41
CA GLU A 61 -12.81 -5.36 24.19
C GLU A 61 -12.11 -4.31 23.31
N SER A 62 -10.78 -4.24 23.39
CA SER A 62 -9.96 -3.27 22.67
C SER A 62 -8.97 -3.97 21.75
N GLU A 63 -8.75 -3.40 20.57
CA GLU A 63 -7.82 -3.97 19.60
C GLU A 63 -7.19 -2.89 18.71
N THR A 64 -6.05 -3.19 18.13
CA THR A 64 -5.43 -2.33 17.13
C THR A 64 -4.79 -3.14 16.01
N VAL A 65 -4.83 -2.57 14.79
CA VAL A 65 -4.15 -3.13 13.62
C VAL A 65 -3.07 -2.16 13.16
N CYS A 66 -1.85 -2.67 13.07
CA CYS A 66 -0.69 -1.94 12.59
C CYS A 66 -0.20 -2.57 11.28
N SER A 67 -0.06 -1.78 10.21
CA SER A 67 0.48 -2.23 8.93
C SER A 67 1.90 -1.71 8.76
N MET A 68 2.81 -2.58 8.34
CA MET A 68 4.19 -2.26 8.00
C MET A 68 4.29 -1.82 6.53
N LYS A 69 5.42 -1.20 6.17
CA LYS A 69 5.67 -0.73 4.79
C LYS A 69 5.67 -1.84 3.73
N ASP A 70 6.05 -3.05 4.12
CA ASP A 70 6.10 -4.22 3.23
C ASP A 70 4.72 -4.88 3.01
N GLY A 71 3.64 -4.32 3.59
CA GLY A 71 2.31 -4.89 3.56
C GLY A 71 2.04 -5.91 4.66
N SER A 72 3.03 -6.23 5.50
CA SER A 72 2.80 -7.05 6.69
C SER A 72 1.88 -6.35 7.68
N SER A 73 1.04 -7.10 8.37
CA SER A 73 0.14 -6.57 9.38
C SER A 73 0.24 -7.31 10.71
N LEU A 74 0.04 -6.57 11.78
CA LEU A 74 -0.05 -7.04 13.15
C LEU A 74 -1.40 -6.60 13.70
N TRP A 75 -2.21 -7.56 14.14
CA TRP A 75 -3.44 -7.29 14.87
C TRP A 75 -3.22 -7.65 16.34
N ILE A 76 -3.10 -6.64 17.17
CA ILE A 76 -2.94 -6.76 18.61
C ILE A 76 -4.33 -6.86 19.22
N SER A 77 -4.65 -8.00 19.82
CA SER A 77 -5.95 -8.31 20.41
C SER A 77 -6.12 -7.62 21.78
N GLU A 78 -7.26 -7.82 22.40
CA GLU A 78 -7.52 -7.31 23.75
C GLU A 78 -6.55 -7.83 24.81
N LEU A 79 -6.44 -7.12 25.94
CA LEU A 79 -5.61 -7.48 27.09
C LEU A 79 -4.15 -7.77 26.72
N SER A 80 -3.62 -7.03 25.77
CA SER A 80 -2.26 -7.22 25.27
C SER A 80 -1.32 -6.11 25.69
N ASP A 81 -0.07 -6.48 25.97
CA ASP A 81 1.06 -5.62 26.28
C ASP A 81 2.21 -5.99 25.34
N VAL A 82 2.46 -5.15 24.33
CA VAL A 82 3.35 -5.44 23.19
C VAL A 82 4.30 -4.28 22.95
N PHE A 83 5.58 -4.57 22.71
CA PHE A 83 6.53 -3.56 22.27
C PHE A 83 7.39 -4.05 21.10
N LEU A 84 7.82 -3.11 20.27
CA LEU A 84 8.57 -3.38 19.04
C LEU A 84 10.05 -3.02 19.25
N THR A 85 10.95 -3.92 18.88
CA THR A 85 12.39 -3.64 18.82
C THR A 85 12.95 -3.95 17.45
N VAL A 86 14.04 -3.27 17.09
CA VAL A 86 14.74 -3.49 15.83
C VAL A 86 16.22 -3.62 16.10
N ASP A 87 16.79 -4.76 15.75
CA ASP A 87 18.22 -4.99 15.77
C ASP A 87 18.75 -4.90 14.34
N ILE A 88 19.64 -3.97 14.09
CA ILE A 88 20.32 -3.81 12.82
C ILE A 88 21.77 -4.33 12.98
N PHE A 89 22.05 -5.48 12.38
CA PHE A 89 23.37 -6.10 12.47
C PHE A 89 24.33 -5.54 11.42
N ASP A 90 23.81 -5.24 10.22
CA ASP A 90 24.51 -4.56 9.12
C ASP A 90 23.50 -3.96 8.15
N SER A 91 23.95 -3.30 7.09
CA SER A 91 23.07 -2.68 6.09
C SER A 91 22.14 -3.67 5.36
N LEU A 92 22.42 -4.97 5.41
CA LEU A 92 21.70 -6.04 4.72
C LEU A 92 20.94 -6.95 5.68
N LYS A 93 21.26 -6.92 6.99
CA LYS A 93 20.66 -7.80 8.00
C LYS A 93 19.92 -7.01 9.06
N LYS A 94 18.62 -7.20 9.11
CA LYS A 94 17.71 -6.54 10.03
C LYS A 94 16.80 -7.56 10.71
N LYS A 95 16.74 -7.52 12.03
CA LYS A 95 15.79 -8.26 12.83
C LYS A 95 14.76 -7.31 13.43
N ILE A 96 13.50 -7.58 13.21
CA ILE A 96 12.37 -6.88 13.82
C ILE A 96 11.80 -7.83 14.87
N ALA A 97 11.83 -7.45 16.14
CA ALA A 97 11.22 -8.26 17.20
C ALA A 97 9.95 -7.60 17.71
N VAL A 98 8.88 -8.39 17.72
CA VAL A 98 7.59 -8.09 18.34
C VAL A 98 7.58 -8.81 19.68
N ASN A 99 7.75 -8.07 20.76
CA ASN A 99 7.85 -8.62 22.11
C ASN A 99 6.47 -8.57 22.77
N ILE A 100 5.92 -9.74 23.10
CA ILE A 100 4.60 -9.90 23.70
C ILE A 100 4.81 -10.26 25.16
N ARG A 101 4.58 -9.29 26.07
CA ARG A 101 4.64 -9.53 27.51
C ARG A 101 3.43 -10.32 27.96
N GLU A 102 2.26 -9.92 27.50
CA GLU A 102 0.98 -10.54 27.78
C GLU A 102 0.05 -10.35 26.57
N GLY A 103 -0.94 -11.23 26.41
CA GLY A 103 -1.95 -11.12 25.37
C GLY A 103 -1.56 -11.82 24.05
N LYS A 104 -2.14 -11.36 22.94
CA LYS A 104 -2.07 -12.06 21.65
C LYS A 104 -1.89 -11.11 20.50
N VAL A 105 -1.07 -11.51 19.54
CA VAL A 105 -0.85 -10.83 18.26
C VAL A 105 -1.13 -11.80 17.12
N PHE A 106 -2.14 -11.50 16.33
CA PHE A 106 -2.34 -12.13 15.01
C PHE A 106 -1.44 -11.43 14.01
N PHE A 107 -0.88 -12.19 13.09
CA PHE A 107 0.03 -11.63 12.11
C PHE A 107 -0.24 -12.21 10.72
N ASP A 108 -0.04 -11.37 9.72
CA ASP A 108 0.15 -11.74 8.33
C ASP A 108 1.44 -11.08 7.86
N VAL A 109 2.51 -11.86 7.83
CA VAL A 109 3.85 -11.39 7.48
C VAL A 109 4.13 -11.75 6.04
N GLN A 110 4.42 -10.73 5.24
CA GLN A 110 4.79 -10.88 3.84
C GLN A 110 6.14 -11.58 3.71
N LYS A 111 6.39 -12.20 2.56
CA LYS A 111 7.68 -12.84 2.28
C LYS A 111 8.81 -11.82 2.38
N GLN A 112 9.66 -11.96 3.38
CA GLN A 112 10.73 -11.04 3.64
C GLN A 112 11.89 -11.19 2.65
N ARG A 113 12.57 -10.08 2.34
CA ARG A 113 13.82 -10.09 1.58
C ARG A 113 14.90 -10.86 2.35
N PRO A 114 15.86 -11.48 1.66
CA PRO A 114 17.02 -12.08 2.33
C PRO A 114 17.67 -11.09 3.29
N GLY A 115 17.95 -11.54 4.52
CA GLY A 115 18.54 -10.70 5.57
C GLY A 115 17.55 -10.00 6.50
N ILE A 116 16.24 -9.98 6.19
CA ILE A 116 15.22 -9.46 7.09
C ILE A 116 14.53 -10.64 7.77
N THR A 117 14.43 -10.58 9.11
CA THR A 117 13.72 -11.58 9.92
C THR A 117 12.75 -10.84 10.86
N ILE A 118 11.52 -11.33 10.96
CA ILE A 118 10.56 -10.88 11.96
C ILE A 118 10.46 -11.98 13.01
N GLU A 119 10.66 -11.63 14.26
CA GLU A 119 10.58 -12.55 15.40
C GLU A 119 9.48 -12.10 16.34
N PHE A 120 8.70 -13.05 16.83
CA PHE A 120 7.78 -12.86 17.94
C PHE A 120 8.39 -13.49 19.18
N SER A 121 8.57 -12.71 20.22
CA SER A 121 9.14 -13.20 21.47
C SER A 121 8.18 -13.04 22.63
N THR A 122 8.21 -14.02 23.53
CA THR A 122 7.55 -14.00 24.83
C THR A 122 8.59 -14.24 25.92
N GLY A 123 8.20 -14.27 27.17
CA GLY A 123 9.12 -14.63 28.26
C GLY A 123 9.65 -16.07 28.20
N THR A 124 9.01 -16.94 27.41
CA THR A 124 9.28 -18.40 27.40
C THR A 124 9.83 -18.92 26.08
N ALA A 125 9.62 -18.22 24.97
CA ALA A 125 10.09 -18.67 23.65
C ALA A 125 10.15 -17.54 22.63
N VAL A 126 10.79 -17.85 21.48
CA VAL A 126 10.88 -17.00 20.29
C VAL A 126 10.40 -17.77 19.08
N ALA A 127 9.54 -17.15 18.28
CA ALA A 127 9.09 -17.65 16.97
C ALA A 127 9.66 -16.81 15.84
N ALA A 128 10.54 -17.38 15.00
CA ALA A 128 11.18 -16.69 13.88
C ALA A 128 10.39 -16.90 12.59
N ILE A 129 9.89 -15.81 12.00
CA ILE A 129 8.89 -15.84 10.94
C ILE A 129 9.44 -15.30 9.62
N ARG A 130 9.15 -16.00 8.51
CA ARG A 130 9.52 -15.60 7.16
C ARG A 130 8.36 -15.79 6.18
N GLY A 131 7.42 -14.85 6.18
CA GLY A 131 6.30 -14.92 5.24
C GLY A 131 5.26 -15.97 5.61
N THR A 132 4.58 -15.76 6.71
CA THR A 132 3.59 -16.67 7.30
C THR A 132 2.43 -15.88 7.89
N ALA A 133 1.27 -16.53 8.04
CA ALA A 133 0.12 -16.02 8.75
C ALA A 133 -0.25 -16.92 9.93
N GLY A 134 -0.65 -16.31 11.04
CA GLY A 134 -0.98 -17.04 12.26
C GLY A 134 -1.19 -16.14 13.47
N PHE A 135 -1.00 -16.68 14.67
CA PHE A 135 -0.92 -15.89 15.88
C PHE A 135 0.16 -16.38 16.85
N VAL A 136 0.63 -15.47 17.67
CA VAL A 136 1.47 -15.75 18.85
C VAL A 136 0.84 -15.09 20.05
N GLY A 137 0.74 -15.81 21.15
CA GLY A 137 0.25 -15.31 22.44
C GLY A 137 1.20 -15.63 23.58
N SER A 138 1.22 -14.73 24.56
CA SER A 138 1.76 -14.93 25.90
C SER A 138 0.58 -14.93 26.87
N VAL A 139 0.18 -16.09 27.34
CA VAL A 139 -1.03 -16.22 28.17
C VAL A 139 -0.70 -17.04 29.40
N GLY A 140 -0.87 -16.47 30.57
CA GLY A 140 -0.52 -17.11 31.84
C GLY A 140 0.95 -17.55 31.92
N GLY A 141 1.88 -16.82 31.26
CA GLY A 141 3.31 -17.12 31.19
C GLY A 141 3.68 -18.32 30.29
N GLN A 142 2.78 -18.76 29.42
CA GLN A 142 3.03 -19.74 28.39
C GLN A 142 3.04 -19.08 27.02
N MET A 143 3.89 -19.53 26.10
CA MET A 143 3.78 -19.14 24.71
C MET A 143 2.88 -20.11 23.97
N ILE A 144 1.92 -19.60 23.23
CA ILE A 144 1.06 -20.38 22.35
C ILE A 144 1.15 -19.75 20.96
N THR A 145 1.52 -20.55 19.98
CA THR A 145 1.57 -20.09 18.59
C THR A 145 0.87 -21.08 17.67
N SER A 146 0.12 -20.58 16.69
CA SER A 146 -0.60 -21.37 15.71
C SER A 146 -0.42 -20.77 14.33
N LEU A 147 -0.22 -21.64 13.33
CA LEU A 147 -0.01 -21.22 11.95
C LEU A 147 -1.22 -21.54 11.08
N LYS A 148 -1.63 -20.53 10.34
CA LYS A 148 -2.61 -20.59 9.26
C LYS A 148 -1.93 -20.92 7.93
N GLU A 149 -0.70 -20.43 7.75
CA GLU A 149 0.07 -20.58 6.52
C GLU A 149 1.58 -20.45 6.79
N GLY A 150 2.39 -21.15 5.97
CA GLY A 150 3.85 -21.09 5.99
C GLY A 150 4.50 -22.03 7.01
N SER A 151 5.70 -21.68 7.46
CA SER A 151 6.47 -22.42 8.46
C SER A 151 7.20 -21.49 9.41
N VAL A 152 7.38 -21.92 10.66
CA VAL A 152 8.02 -21.16 11.73
C VAL A 152 8.87 -22.09 12.59
N ASP A 153 10.04 -21.62 13.00
CA ASP A 153 10.85 -22.25 14.03
C ASP A 153 10.57 -21.58 15.37
N VAL A 154 10.11 -22.36 16.34
CA VAL A 154 9.89 -21.92 17.72
C VAL A 154 11.03 -22.43 18.56
N VAL A 155 11.73 -21.51 19.22
CA VAL A 155 12.85 -21.81 20.11
C VAL A 155 12.44 -21.45 21.53
N SER A 156 12.37 -22.45 22.40
CA SER A 156 12.06 -22.22 23.82
C SER A 156 13.25 -21.63 24.58
N ALA A 157 12.98 -21.04 25.75
CA ALA A 157 14.03 -20.55 26.64
C ALA A 157 14.98 -21.65 27.14
N SER A 158 14.55 -22.92 27.13
CA SER A 158 15.39 -24.09 27.42
C SER A 158 16.26 -24.54 26.21
N GLY A 159 16.18 -23.85 25.06
CA GLY A 159 16.96 -24.17 23.86
C GLY A 159 16.34 -25.26 22.96
N VAL A 160 15.16 -25.76 23.29
CA VAL A 160 14.44 -26.73 22.43
C VAL A 160 13.89 -25.98 21.22
N THR A 161 14.23 -26.46 20.02
CA THR A 161 13.72 -25.93 18.76
C THR A 161 12.66 -26.85 18.18
N GLU A 162 11.48 -26.31 17.87
CA GLU A 162 10.39 -27.01 17.24
C GLU A 162 9.99 -26.32 15.94
N ASN A 163 10.10 -27.04 14.81
CA ASN A 163 9.61 -26.55 13.52
C ASN A 163 8.11 -26.81 13.41
N MET A 164 7.35 -25.79 13.10
CA MET A 164 5.91 -25.91 12.84
C MET A 164 5.55 -25.45 11.45
N VAL A 165 4.53 -26.07 10.88
CA VAL A 165 3.98 -25.77 9.56
C VAL A 165 2.49 -25.44 9.68
N LYS A 166 1.87 -25.12 8.56
CA LYS A 166 0.43 -24.87 8.47
C LYS A 166 -0.39 -25.89 9.28
N ASP A 167 -1.46 -25.42 9.93
CA ASP A 167 -2.40 -26.18 10.74
C ASP A 167 -1.79 -26.87 11.97
N GLN A 168 -0.64 -26.36 12.45
CA GLN A 168 -0.02 -26.79 13.68
C GLN A 168 -0.07 -25.67 14.74
N THR A 169 -0.17 -26.11 15.99
CA THR A 169 -0.07 -25.27 17.19
C THR A 169 1.05 -25.80 18.07
N VAL A 170 1.89 -24.89 18.55
CA VAL A 170 2.94 -25.18 19.53
C VAL A 170 2.63 -24.44 20.82
N ILE A 171 2.72 -25.13 21.93
CA ILE A 171 2.59 -24.60 23.28
C ILE A 171 3.94 -24.76 23.97
N VAL A 172 4.48 -23.65 24.52
CA VAL A 172 5.71 -23.67 25.33
C VAL A 172 5.34 -23.26 26.74
N SER A 173 5.54 -24.19 27.70
CA SER A 173 5.23 -23.97 29.11
C SER A 173 6.20 -22.97 29.75
N LYS A 174 5.87 -22.50 30.97
CA LYS A 174 6.79 -21.68 31.81
C LYS A 174 8.14 -22.37 32.06
N SER A 175 8.17 -23.70 32.12
CA SER A 175 9.40 -24.47 32.29
C SER A 175 10.21 -24.68 31.01
N GLY A 176 9.71 -24.18 29.85
CA GLY A 176 10.34 -24.38 28.55
C GLY A 176 10.00 -25.73 27.88
N ALA A 177 9.09 -26.54 28.46
CA ALA A 177 8.61 -27.76 27.81
C ALA A 177 7.76 -27.39 26.58
N VAL A 178 8.01 -28.09 25.47
CA VAL A 178 7.39 -27.82 24.16
C VAL A 178 6.41 -28.94 23.82
N LYS A 179 5.19 -28.59 23.43
CA LYS A 179 4.18 -29.51 22.93
C LYS A 179 3.66 -29.02 21.57
N LYS A 180 3.68 -29.90 20.56
CA LYS A 180 3.14 -29.63 19.23
C LYS A 180 1.90 -30.45 18.98
N ILE A 181 0.84 -29.82 18.49
CA ILE A 181 -0.43 -30.46 18.11
C ILE A 181 -0.84 -30.04 16.72
N SER A 182 -1.57 -30.90 16.02
CA SER A 182 -2.12 -30.62 14.68
C SER A 182 -3.61 -30.35 14.81
N LEU A 183 -4.04 -29.12 14.51
CA LEU A 183 -5.43 -28.67 14.58
C LEU A 183 -5.87 -28.22 13.18
N LYS A 184 -6.28 -29.16 12.34
CA LYS A 184 -6.53 -28.94 10.90
C LYS A 184 -7.81 -28.18 10.59
N SER A 185 -8.77 -28.21 11.48
CA SER A 185 -10.11 -27.68 11.28
C SER A 185 -10.36 -26.36 11.98
N SER A 186 -9.58 -26.02 12.99
CA SER A 186 -9.74 -24.78 13.75
C SER A 186 -9.11 -23.59 13.03
N GLY A 187 -9.83 -22.48 12.90
CA GLY A 187 -9.26 -21.18 12.53
C GLY A 187 -8.44 -20.61 13.70
N THR A 188 -7.38 -19.87 13.38
CA THR A 188 -6.49 -19.28 14.42
C THR A 188 -7.22 -18.41 15.43
N HIS A 189 -8.24 -17.66 14.98
CA HIS A 189 -9.02 -16.80 15.87
C HIS A 189 -9.91 -17.60 16.84
N ALA A 190 -10.62 -18.61 16.35
CA ALA A 190 -11.43 -19.48 17.17
C ALA A 190 -10.58 -20.26 18.18
N LEU A 191 -9.43 -20.77 17.75
CA LEU A 191 -8.45 -21.43 18.60
C LEU A 191 -7.93 -20.50 19.69
N SER A 192 -7.63 -19.24 19.35
CA SER A 192 -7.22 -18.24 20.31
C SER A 192 -8.26 -18.03 21.42
N LYS A 193 -9.55 -17.92 21.06
CA LYS A 193 -10.65 -17.82 22.05
C LYS A 193 -10.79 -19.07 22.91
N ALA A 194 -10.64 -20.26 22.30
CA ALA A 194 -10.67 -21.50 23.04
C ALA A 194 -9.53 -21.58 24.07
N ILE A 195 -8.32 -21.16 23.71
CA ILE A 195 -7.16 -21.10 24.61
C ILE A 195 -7.43 -20.13 25.78
N ASP A 196 -8.00 -18.96 25.55
CA ASP A 196 -8.35 -18.01 26.61
C ASP A 196 -9.35 -18.61 27.58
N SER A 197 -10.38 -19.29 27.08
CA SER A 197 -11.36 -19.98 27.90
C SER A 197 -10.71 -21.06 28.77
N LEU A 198 -9.76 -21.82 28.18
CA LEU A 198 -9.03 -22.87 28.89
C LEU A 198 -8.15 -22.29 30.00
N VAL A 199 -7.38 -21.26 29.69
CA VAL A 199 -6.49 -20.60 30.67
C VAL A 199 -7.30 -19.96 31.81
N SER A 200 -8.41 -19.31 31.47
CA SER A 200 -9.31 -18.70 32.47
C SER A 200 -9.97 -19.73 33.40
N SER A 201 -10.30 -20.91 32.88
CA SER A 201 -10.96 -21.98 33.64
C SER A 201 -9.97 -22.81 34.47
N ALA A 202 -8.72 -22.93 34.05
CA ALA A 202 -7.71 -23.79 34.68
C ALA A 202 -6.85 -23.06 35.74
N GLY A 203 -6.93 -21.72 35.85
CA GLY A 203 -6.09 -20.91 36.70
C GLY A 203 -4.60 -20.94 36.28
N GLU A 204 -3.70 -20.56 37.18
CA GLU A 204 -2.26 -20.47 36.88
C GLU A 204 -1.55 -21.81 36.58
N ALA A 205 -2.22 -22.93 36.76
CA ALA A 205 -1.66 -24.29 36.69
C ALA A 205 -2.22 -25.14 35.56
N ALA A 206 -2.65 -24.54 34.44
CA ALA A 206 -3.09 -25.32 33.26
C ALA A 206 -1.95 -26.24 32.79
N ASP A 207 -2.12 -27.56 32.94
CA ASP A 207 -1.20 -28.56 32.42
C ASP A 207 -1.31 -28.63 30.91
N VAL A 208 -0.16 -28.62 30.23
CA VAL A 208 -0.06 -28.68 28.75
C VAL A 208 -0.82 -29.90 28.19
N SER A 209 -0.80 -31.05 28.88
CA SER A 209 -1.50 -32.27 28.46
C SER A 209 -3.03 -32.15 28.59
N GLY A 210 -3.51 -31.43 29.59
CA GLY A 210 -4.93 -31.11 29.76
C GLY A 210 -5.44 -30.18 28.65
N MET A 211 -4.66 -29.16 28.32
CA MET A 211 -4.96 -28.23 27.23
C MET A 211 -5.01 -28.96 25.88
N GLU A 212 -4.07 -29.86 25.60
CA GLU A 212 -4.05 -30.65 24.37
C GLU A 212 -5.38 -31.38 24.15
N LYS A 213 -5.85 -32.14 25.13
CA LYS A 213 -7.10 -32.90 25.03
C LYS A 213 -8.34 -32.00 24.81
N GLN A 214 -8.37 -30.85 25.46
CA GLN A 214 -9.48 -29.91 25.33
C GLN A 214 -9.46 -29.23 23.96
N LEU A 215 -8.28 -28.90 23.44
CA LEU A 215 -8.12 -28.34 22.09
C LEU A 215 -8.49 -29.35 21.02
N GLU A 216 -8.15 -30.63 21.18
CA GLU A 216 -8.56 -31.69 20.27
C GLU A 216 -10.09 -31.89 20.25
N ALA A 217 -10.73 -31.86 21.42
CA ALA A 217 -12.19 -31.93 21.52
C ALA A 217 -12.88 -30.72 20.86
N PHE A 218 -12.31 -29.52 21.06
CA PHE A 218 -12.76 -28.29 20.39
C PHE A 218 -12.61 -28.42 18.86
N ASP A 219 -11.45 -28.87 18.38
CA ASP A 219 -11.18 -29.03 16.95
C ASP A 219 -12.19 -29.96 16.27
N LYS A 220 -12.54 -31.07 16.91
CA LYS A 220 -13.52 -32.01 16.39
C LYS A 220 -14.91 -31.39 16.22
N ASN A 221 -15.37 -30.61 17.20
CA ASN A 221 -16.66 -29.90 17.11
C ASN A 221 -16.62 -28.77 16.09
N PHE A 222 -15.51 -28.09 15.99
CA PHE A 222 -15.29 -27.01 15.05
C PHE A 222 -15.28 -27.50 13.60
N ALA A 223 -14.71 -28.70 13.36
CA ALA A 223 -14.65 -29.32 12.03
C ALA A 223 -16.03 -29.43 11.38
N ALA A 224 -17.03 -29.89 12.13
CA ALA A 224 -18.39 -30.05 11.60
C ALA A 224 -19.02 -28.71 11.20
N ARG A 225 -18.77 -27.65 11.98
CA ARG A 225 -19.28 -26.30 11.67
C ARG A 225 -18.56 -25.69 10.47
N ARG A 226 -17.26 -25.89 10.39
CA ARG A 226 -16.44 -25.46 9.26
C ARG A 226 -16.91 -26.09 7.96
N ASP A 227 -17.10 -27.41 7.94
CA ASP A 227 -17.57 -28.14 6.75
C ASP A 227 -18.93 -27.64 6.28
N ALA A 228 -19.84 -27.32 7.21
CA ALA A 228 -21.14 -26.76 6.87
C ALA A 228 -21.01 -25.36 6.28
N PHE A 229 -20.11 -24.53 6.80
CA PHE A 229 -19.83 -23.19 6.29
C PHE A 229 -19.15 -23.23 4.91
N GLU A 230 -18.14 -24.08 4.69
CA GLU A 230 -17.47 -24.24 3.40
C GLU A 230 -18.45 -24.65 2.28
N LYS A 231 -19.42 -25.51 2.59
CA LYS A 231 -20.47 -25.91 1.62
C LYS A 231 -21.39 -24.76 1.23
N LYS A 232 -21.65 -23.83 2.12
CA LYS A 232 -22.46 -22.64 1.89
C LYS A 232 -21.69 -21.53 1.18
N LEU A 233 -20.38 -21.42 1.42
CA LEU A 233 -19.57 -20.30 0.97
C LEU A 233 -19.32 -20.35 -0.53
N ARG A 234 -19.58 -19.22 -1.18
CA ARG A 234 -19.15 -18.95 -2.55
C ARG A 234 -18.17 -17.78 -2.51
N PHE A 235 -16.93 -18.04 -2.87
CA PHE A 235 -15.89 -17.03 -2.98
C PHE A 235 -15.24 -17.14 -4.35
N GLN A 236 -15.36 -16.08 -5.15
CA GLN A 236 -14.79 -15.99 -6.50
C GLN A 236 -14.01 -14.69 -6.58
N ALA A 237 -12.71 -14.77 -6.43
CA ALA A 237 -11.82 -13.62 -6.52
C ALA A 237 -11.48 -13.28 -7.98
N ALA A 238 -11.37 -11.99 -8.26
CA ALA A 238 -10.73 -11.52 -9.47
C ALA A 238 -9.20 -11.73 -9.35
N PRO A 239 -8.50 -12.14 -10.42
CA PRO A 239 -7.05 -12.22 -10.39
C PRO A 239 -6.44 -10.83 -10.24
N LEU A 240 -5.39 -10.72 -9.44
CA LEU A 240 -4.52 -9.53 -9.44
C LEU A 240 -3.44 -9.67 -10.50
N ALA A 241 -2.92 -8.53 -10.96
CA ALA A 241 -1.72 -8.52 -11.79
C ALA A 241 -0.54 -9.12 -11.01
N GLU A 242 0.28 -9.94 -11.68
CA GLU A 242 1.48 -10.51 -11.07
C GLU A 242 2.46 -9.42 -10.62
N LYS A 243 2.46 -8.30 -11.35
CA LYS A 243 3.31 -7.13 -11.10
C LYS A 243 2.52 -5.85 -11.15
N THR A 244 2.84 -4.91 -10.28
CA THR A 244 2.28 -3.57 -10.26
C THR A 244 3.38 -2.53 -10.04
N PHE A 245 3.22 -1.36 -10.67
CA PHE A 245 4.05 -0.18 -10.47
C PHE A 245 3.34 0.89 -9.63
N PHE A 246 2.15 0.58 -9.13
CA PHE A 246 1.33 1.49 -8.34
C PHE A 246 1.40 1.15 -6.86
N PRO A 247 1.42 2.15 -5.96
CA PRO A 247 1.44 1.94 -4.52
C PRO A 247 0.08 1.51 -3.95
N ASN A 248 -0.84 1.07 -4.80
CA ASN A 248 -2.14 0.56 -4.38
C ASN A 248 -2.55 -0.65 -5.23
N VAL A 249 -3.43 -1.47 -4.68
CA VAL A 249 -4.05 -2.59 -5.37
C VAL A 249 -5.49 -2.75 -4.88
N THR A 250 -6.42 -3.02 -5.79
CA THR A 250 -7.82 -3.27 -5.45
C THR A 250 -8.12 -4.75 -5.52
N LEU A 251 -8.51 -5.32 -4.38
CA LEU A 251 -8.99 -6.69 -4.26
C LEU A 251 -10.48 -6.71 -4.55
N GLN A 252 -10.89 -7.62 -5.42
CA GLN A 252 -12.30 -7.80 -5.78
C GLN A 252 -12.69 -9.26 -5.72
N ALA A 253 -13.88 -9.55 -5.18
CA ALA A 253 -14.43 -10.89 -5.13
C ALA A 253 -15.96 -10.90 -5.13
N ARG A 254 -16.55 -11.96 -5.66
CA ARG A 254 -17.94 -12.33 -5.37
C ARG A 254 -17.97 -13.28 -4.20
N VAL A 255 -18.73 -12.92 -3.18
CA VAL A 255 -18.79 -13.65 -1.92
C VAL A 255 -20.25 -13.83 -1.51
N THR A 256 -20.55 -14.89 -0.79
CA THR A 256 -21.89 -15.08 -0.17
C THR A 256 -22.24 -13.85 0.67
N PRO A 257 -23.42 -13.23 0.49
CA PRO A 257 -23.87 -12.10 1.31
C PRO A 257 -23.87 -12.42 2.81
N GLY A 258 -23.56 -11.44 3.63
CA GLY A 258 -23.52 -11.56 5.08
C GLY A 258 -22.24 -12.20 5.65
N VAL A 259 -21.38 -12.72 4.79
CA VAL A 259 -20.07 -13.25 5.21
C VAL A 259 -19.12 -12.09 5.52
N ILE A 260 -18.30 -12.25 6.55
CA ILE A 260 -17.27 -11.30 6.88
C ILE A 260 -15.98 -11.71 6.15
N VAL A 261 -15.42 -10.80 5.37
CA VAL A 261 -14.12 -10.98 4.70
C VAL A 261 -13.06 -10.17 5.43
N THR A 262 -11.98 -10.83 5.84
CA THR A 262 -10.85 -10.19 6.52
C THR A 262 -9.61 -10.26 5.64
N VAL A 263 -8.98 -9.10 5.39
CA VAL A 263 -7.71 -8.99 4.67
C VAL A 263 -6.80 -8.04 5.45
N LEU A 264 -5.56 -8.45 5.72
CA LEU A 264 -4.58 -7.68 6.50
C LEU A 264 -5.12 -7.22 7.87
N GLY A 265 -5.91 -8.08 8.54
CA GLY A 265 -6.49 -7.80 9.85
C GLY A 265 -7.67 -6.83 9.85
N GLU A 266 -8.09 -6.33 8.70
CA GLU A 266 -9.28 -5.51 8.55
C GLU A 266 -10.43 -6.34 7.98
N SER A 267 -11.63 -6.16 8.54
CA SER A 267 -12.81 -7.00 8.26
C SER A 267 -13.96 -6.16 7.71
N ASP A 268 -14.58 -6.64 6.63
CA ASP A 268 -15.76 -6.04 6.02
C ASP A 268 -16.85 -7.10 5.89
N THR A 269 -18.09 -6.72 6.20
CA THR A 269 -19.26 -7.59 5.96
C THR A 269 -19.75 -7.40 4.53
N VAL A 270 -19.88 -8.50 3.80
CA VAL A 270 -20.33 -8.48 2.41
C VAL A 270 -21.81 -8.13 2.34
N GLY A 271 -22.13 -7.07 1.62
CA GLY A 271 -23.51 -6.61 1.42
C GLY A 271 -24.39 -7.57 0.59
N GLU A 272 -25.67 -7.25 0.47
CA GLU A 272 -26.67 -8.08 -0.24
C GLU A 272 -26.34 -8.31 -1.73
N ASN A 273 -25.60 -7.39 -2.35
CA ASN A 273 -25.13 -7.52 -3.74
C ASN A 273 -24.08 -8.62 -3.95
N GLY A 274 -23.53 -9.17 -2.86
CA GLY A 274 -22.51 -10.20 -2.89
C GLY A 274 -21.17 -9.75 -3.47
N MET A 275 -20.90 -8.44 -3.53
CA MET A 275 -19.64 -7.88 -4.02
C MET A 275 -18.75 -7.45 -2.85
N TYR A 276 -17.52 -7.94 -2.85
CA TYR A 276 -16.46 -7.48 -1.98
C TYR A 276 -15.44 -6.71 -2.80
N GLN A 277 -15.10 -5.52 -2.37
CA GLN A 277 -14.08 -4.71 -2.98
C GLN A 277 -13.30 -3.95 -1.90
N ARG A 278 -11.97 -4.02 -2.00
CA ARG A 278 -11.10 -3.32 -1.06
C ARG A 278 -9.84 -2.83 -1.76
N THR A 279 -9.56 -1.53 -1.66
CA THR A 279 -8.31 -0.95 -2.12
C THR A 279 -7.31 -0.95 -0.98
N MET A 280 -6.16 -1.56 -1.23
CA MET A 280 -5.01 -1.61 -0.34
C MET A 280 -3.98 -0.61 -0.83
N GLU A 281 -3.51 0.24 0.06
CA GLU A 281 -2.43 1.19 -0.23
C GLU A 281 -1.19 0.80 0.57
N TRP A 282 -0.03 0.95 -0.03
CA TRP A 282 1.23 0.85 0.69
C TRP A 282 2.15 2.02 0.35
N ASP A 283 3.11 2.23 1.24
CA ASP A 283 4.05 3.34 1.07
C ASP A 283 4.82 3.20 -0.26
N GLU A 284 5.09 4.31 -0.92
CA GLU A 284 5.70 4.35 -2.27
C GLU A 284 7.05 3.62 -2.37
N ASP A 285 7.79 3.51 -1.26
CA ASP A 285 9.08 2.83 -1.15
C ASP A 285 8.99 1.36 -0.70
N ALA A 286 7.78 0.80 -0.56
CA ALA A 286 7.55 -0.57 -0.08
C ALA A 286 7.58 -1.63 -1.19
N TYR A 287 8.58 -1.59 -2.06
CA TYR A 287 8.71 -2.52 -3.19
C TYR A 287 8.89 -4.00 -2.77
N GLY A 288 8.59 -4.90 -3.68
CA GLY A 288 8.77 -6.34 -3.55
C GLY A 288 7.47 -7.13 -3.58
N THR A 289 7.56 -8.44 -3.36
CA THR A 289 6.40 -9.34 -3.39
C THR A 289 5.46 -9.05 -2.23
N LYS A 290 4.19 -8.81 -2.55
CA LYS A 290 3.09 -8.62 -1.60
C LYS A 290 2.17 -9.83 -1.65
N ARG A 291 1.75 -10.28 -0.47
CA ARG A 291 0.82 -11.39 -0.31
C ARG A 291 -0.36 -10.95 0.54
N PHE A 292 -1.56 -11.12 0.03
CA PHE A 292 -2.80 -10.77 0.69
C PHE A 292 -3.65 -12.01 0.86
N LEU A 293 -3.80 -12.48 2.08
CA LEU A 293 -4.67 -13.60 2.41
C LEU A 293 -6.03 -13.06 2.82
N ALA A 294 -7.06 -13.47 2.07
CA ALA A 294 -8.44 -13.26 2.47
C ALA A 294 -8.94 -14.45 3.27
N THR A 295 -9.54 -14.18 4.40
CA THR A 295 -10.27 -15.16 5.19
C THR A 295 -11.73 -14.78 5.26
N CYS A 296 -12.59 -15.78 5.17
CA CYS A 296 -14.02 -15.63 5.27
C CYS A 296 -14.49 -16.18 6.61
N SER A 297 -15.37 -15.44 7.31
CA SER A 297 -15.89 -15.88 8.60
C SER A 297 -17.40 -15.75 8.72
N GLU A 298 -17.99 -16.69 9.46
CA GLU A 298 -19.37 -16.68 9.90
C GLU A 298 -19.38 -17.10 11.38
N GLY A 299 -19.70 -16.17 12.27
CA GLY A 299 -19.55 -16.36 13.71
C GLY A 299 -18.08 -16.54 14.11
N ASP A 300 -17.76 -17.65 14.78
CA ASP A 300 -16.40 -18.03 15.18
C ASP A 300 -15.68 -18.96 14.18
N VAL A 301 -16.35 -19.34 13.09
CA VAL A 301 -15.77 -20.13 12.01
C VAL A 301 -15.05 -19.18 11.03
N GLU A 302 -13.78 -19.41 10.83
CA GLU A 302 -12.96 -18.66 9.88
C GLU A 302 -12.22 -19.64 8.97
N ILE A 303 -12.29 -19.44 7.67
CA ILE A 303 -11.60 -20.25 6.67
C ILE A 303 -10.80 -19.36 5.71
N PRO A 304 -9.62 -19.80 5.25
CA PRO A 304 -8.92 -19.13 4.18
C PRO A 304 -9.71 -19.29 2.87
N CYS A 305 -10.02 -18.18 2.21
CA CYS A 305 -10.79 -18.17 0.98
C CYS A 305 -9.90 -18.04 -0.24
N TYR A 306 -8.97 -17.10 -0.20
CA TYR A 306 -8.12 -16.79 -1.35
C TYR A 306 -6.84 -16.08 -0.94
N MET A 307 -5.80 -16.23 -1.77
CA MET A 307 -4.56 -15.51 -1.60
C MET A 307 -4.19 -14.82 -2.90
N TRP A 308 -4.06 -13.49 -2.84
CA TRP A 308 -3.49 -12.69 -3.92
C TRP A 308 -1.99 -12.53 -3.67
N VAL A 309 -1.24 -12.64 -4.75
CA VAL A 309 0.21 -12.40 -4.75
C VAL A 309 0.50 -11.45 -5.89
N THR A 310 1.19 -10.36 -5.61
CA THR A 310 1.65 -9.41 -6.62
C THR A 310 3.02 -8.89 -6.26
N GLU A 311 3.81 -8.50 -7.23
CA GLU A 311 5.09 -7.84 -7.05
C GLU A 311 4.94 -6.35 -7.30
N TYR A 312 5.27 -5.53 -6.30
CA TYR A 312 5.36 -4.08 -6.47
C TYR A 312 6.77 -3.75 -6.93
N GLU A 313 6.90 -3.39 -8.19
CA GLU A 313 8.17 -3.05 -8.81
C GLU A 313 8.41 -1.54 -8.73
N MET A 314 9.68 -1.16 -8.53
CA MET A 314 10.08 0.21 -8.72
C MET A 314 9.93 0.56 -10.21
N PRO A 315 9.29 1.68 -10.57
CA PRO A 315 9.34 2.16 -11.94
C PRO A 315 10.80 2.24 -12.37
N ALA A 316 11.13 1.66 -13.54
CA ALA A 316 12.47 1.75 -14.07
C ALA A 316 12.88 3.22 -14.08
N GLN A 317 13.93 3.58 -13.33
CA GLN A 317 14.53 4.90 -13.48
C GLN A 317 15.00 4.96 -14.95
N GLU A 318 14.43 5.87 -15.73
CA GLU A 318 15.03 6.21 -17.00
C GLU A 318 16.49 6.51 -16.72
N PRO A 319 17.44 5.89 -17.43
CA PRO A 319 18.86 6.22 -17.26
C PRO A 319 18.94 7.75 -17.39
N ALA A 320 19.50 8.39 -16.34
CA ALA A 320 19.75 9.82 -16.36
C ALA A 320 20.48 10.07 -17.68
N GLY A 321 19.78 10.72 -18.62
CA GLY A 321 20.33 10.97 -19.93
C GLY A 321 21.68 11.62 -19.73
N ASP A 322 22.73 11.00 -20.24
CA ASP A 322 24.06 11.58 -20.26
C ASP A 322 23.89 13.02 -20.74
N ALA A 323 24.33 13.94 -19.89
CA ALA A 323 24.39 15.34 -20.24
C ALA A 323 25.19 15.43 -21.53
N VAL A 324 24.49 15.53 -22.66
CA VAL A 324 25.12 15.83 -23.93
C VAL A 324 25.74 17.19 -23.75
N THR A 325 27.04 17.19 -23.52
CA THR A 325 27.88 18.37 -23.66
C THR A 325 27.82 18.77 -25.12
N ASP A 326 26.94 19.72 -25.43
CA ASP A 326 26.90 20.40 -26.72
C ASP A 326 28.26 21.12 -26.87
N SER A 327 29.17 20.44 -27.56
CA SER A 327 30.36 21.07 -28.12
C SER A 327 29.92 21.97 -29.25
N ALA A 328 30.09 23.23 -29.01
CA ALA A 328 29.95 24.33 -29.95
C ALA A 328 30.49 23.99 -31.33
N ASN A 329 29.66 24.01 -32.35
CA ASN A 329 30.07 24.34 -33.71
C ASN A 329 29.61 25.77 -34.02
N ALA A 330 30.54 26.68 -33.87
CA ALA A 330 30.43 28.04 -34.40
C ALA A 330 30.41 27.97 -35.90
N VAL A 331 29.31 28.40 -36.50
CA VAL A 331 29.28 28.85 -37.92
C VAL A 331 29.13 30.35 -37.90
N GLU A 332 30.20 31.01 -38.31
CA GLU A 332 30.30 32.43 -38.60
C GLU A 332 29.28 32.80 -39.67
N ALA A 333 28.39 33.77 -39.39
CA ALA A 333 27.64 34.48 -40.40
C ALA A 333 27.80 35.99 -40.13
N THR A 334 28.34 36.65 -41.11
CA THR A 334 28.64 38.05 -41.24
C THR A 334 27.49 38.98 -40.98
N PRO A 335 27.75 40.22 -40.50
CA PRO A 335 26.69 41.18 -40.14
C PRO A 335 26.15 41.91 -41.37
N ASP A 336 24.82 41.95 -41.46
CA ASP A 336 24.18 42.96 -42.33
C ASP A 336 23.55 44.07 -41.44
N THR A 337 23.94 45.26 -41.80
CA THR A 337 23.56 46.51 -41.19
C THR A 337 22.15 46.93 -41.56
N GLY A 338 21.31 47.24 -40.62
CA GLY A 338 20.04 47.93 -40.91
C GLY A 338 19.11 48.18 -39.77
N THR A 339 19.18 49.40 -39.23
CA THR A 339 18.14 50.17 -38.58
C THR A 339 17.74 49.89 -37.15
N ASP A 340 18.33 50.70 -36.28
CA ASP A 340 17.81 51.16 -34.99
C ASP A 340 16.36 51.63 -35.04
N LYS A 341 15.58 51.21 -34.11
CA LYS A 341 14.41 51.83 -33.47
C LYS A 341 13.29 50.81 -33.21
N VAL A 342 13.46 49.88 -32.30
CA VAL A 342 12.32 49.21 -31.60
C VAL A 342 12.73 48.63 -30.21
N ASN A 343 13.86 48.98 -29.63
CA ASN A 343 14.29 48.40 -28.35
C ASN A 343 14.04 49.22 -27.08
N ALA A 344 13.37 50.37 -27.18
CA ALA A 344 13.12 51.23 -26.00
C ALA A 344 11.83 50.86 -25.24
N ASP A 345 10.86 50.15 -25.88
CA ASP A 345 9.59 49.79 -25.23
C ASP A 345 9.60 48.37 -24.59
N ALA A 346 10.53 47.49 -24.99
CA ALA A 346 10.65 46.15 -24.42
C ALA A 346 11.29 46.15 -23.00
N ASP A 347 12.21 47.07 -22.73
CA ASP A 347 12.84 47.17 -21.41
C ASP A 347 11.99 47.90 -20.36
N LYS A 348 11.05 48.75 -20.79
CA LYS A 348 10.06 49.34 -19.89
C LYS A 348 8.95 48.36 -19.48
N ALA A 349 8.61 47.38 -20.30
CA ALA A 349 7.64 46.35 -19.99
C ALA A 349 8.19 45.30 -18.97
N LYS A 350 9.51 45.10 -18.95
CA LYS A 350 10.16 44.17 -17.98
C LYS A 350 10.22 44.70 -16.55
N ALA A 351 10.13 46.00 -16.35
CA ALA A 351 10.28 46.62 -15.02
C ALA A 351 9.01 46.67 -14.17
N ALA A 352 7.84 46.29 -14.71
CA ALA A 352 6.54 46.36 -14.02
C ALA A 352 5.82 45.00 -13.93
N ALA A 353 6.47 43.85 -14.28
CA ALA A 353 5.82 42.56 -14.27
C ALA A 353 5.60 42.07 -12.81
N LYS A 354 4.32 42.06 -12.38
CA LYS A 354 3.89 41.45 -11.14
C LYS A 354 4.38 39.98 -11.10
N ASN A 355 5.00 39.58 -10.00
CA ASN A 355 5.28 38.15 -9.73
C ASN A 355 3.96 37.41 -9.43
N LEU A 356 3.25 37.00 -10.48
CA LEU A 356 2.00 36.26 -10.35
C LEU A 356 2.29 34.78 -10.08
N LYS A 357 1.57 34.22 -9.10
CA LYS A 357 1.57 32.78 -8.86
C LYS A 357 0.35 32.18 -9.56
N VAL A 358 0.56 31.59 -10.74
CA VAL A 358 -0.50 30.96 -11.51
C VAL A 358 -0.51 29.45 -11.24
N SER A 359 -1.66 28.86 -10.96
CA SER A 359 -1.84 27.43 -10.97
C SER A 359 -2.92 27.02 -11.98
N VAL A 360 -2.67 25.93 -12.72
CA VAL A 360 -3.60 25.42 -13.71
C VAL A 360 -4.37 24.25 -13.07
N LYS A 361 -5.69 24.38 -12.97
CA LYS A 361 -6.60 23.34 -12.47
C LYS A 361 -7.33 22.69 -13.64
N VAL A 362 -7.21 21.37 -13.79
CA VAL A 362 -7.91 20.61 -14.84
C VAL A 362 -9.23 20.05 -14.29
N ALA A 363 -10.30 20.18 -15.06
CA ALA A 363 -11.60 19.63 -14.70
C ALA A 363 -11.58 18.08 -14.71
N GLY A 364 -12.35 17.44 -13.84
CA GLY A 364 -12.43 15.98 -13.74
C GLY A 364 -11.12 15.33 -13.25
N GLY A 365 -10.27 16.11 -12.53
CA GLY A 365 -8.99 15.62 -11.99
C GLY A 365 -7.89 15.45 -13.05
N LYS A 366 -6.73 14.95 -12.63
CA LYS A 366 -5.56 14.78 -13.51
C LYS A 366 -5.75 13.65 -14.52
N THR A 367 -6.41 12.57 -14.15
CA THR A 367 -6.70 11.42 -15.02
C THR A 367 -8.20 11.21 -15.13
N GLU A 368 -8.67 10.95 -16.36
CA GLU A 368 -10.07 10.66 -16.67
C GLU A 368 -10.12 9.38 -17.48
N ARG A 369 -10.89 8.39 -16.97
CA ARG A 369 -11.13 7.11 -17.63
C ARG A 369 -12.45 7.13 -18.37
N LYS A 370 -12.46 6.57 -19.56
CA LYS A 370 -13.65 6.50 -20.40
C LYS A 370 -13.75 5.15 -21.11
N HIS A 371 -14.80 4.42 -20.79
CA HIS A 371 -15.21 3.25 -21.56
C HIS A 371 -15.92 3.70 -22.84
N LEU A 372 -15.65 3.03 -23.96
CA LEU A 372 -16.35 3.23 -25.22
C LEU A 372 -17.15 2.00 -25.59
N ASP A 373 -18.44 2.22 -25.91
CA ASP A 373 -19.25 1.20 -26.54
C ASP A 373 -19.01 1.17 -28.05
N LEU A 374 -18.82 -0.03 -28.58
CA LEU A 374 -18.67 -0.22 -30.02
C LEU A 374 -19.98 0.12 -30.76
N PRO A 375 -19.88 0.72 -31.96
CA PRO A 375 -18.72 0.76 -32.89
C PRO A 375 -17.82 2.00 -32.77
N ALA A 376 -17.86 2.75 -31.66
CA ALA A 376 -17.04 3.95 -31.50
C ALA A 376 -15.54 3.61 -31.50
N ASN A 377 -14.76 4.28 -32.34
CA ASN A 377 -13.30 4.10 -32.41
C ASN A 377 -12.52 5.24 -31.74
N GLU A 378 -13.20 6.29 -31.32
CA GLU A 378 -12.60 7.47 -30.73
C GLU A 378 -13.54 8.11 -29.69
N TYR A 379 -12.94 8.74 -28.70
CA TYR A 379 -13.63 9.55 -27.69
C TYR A 379 -13.42 11.03 -28.00
N LYS A 380 -14.51 11.73 -28.27
CA LYS A 380 -14.52 13.18 -28.48
C LYS A 380 -15.00 13.84 -27.20
N THR A 381 -14.20 14.75 -26.68
CA THR A 381 -14.52 15.49 -25.47
C THR A 381 -13.87 16.87 -25.49
N ASN A 382 -14.19 17.69 -24.50
CA ASN A 382 -13.57 18.97 -24.32
C ASN A 382 -12.63 18.93 -23.10
N LEU A 383 -11.34 19.14 -23.33
CA LEU A 383 -10.36 19.36 -22.26
C LEU A 383 -10.65 20.71 -21.64
N ARG A 384 -11.13 20.71 -20.38
CA ARG A 384 -11.46 21.92 -19.62
C ARG A 384 -10.44 22.17 -18.54
N PHE A 385 -9.98 23.42 -18.42
CA PHE A 385 -9.08 23.82 -17.37
C PHE A 385 -9.32 25.27 -16.98
N SER A 386 -8.91 25.64 -15.77
CA SER A 386 -9.01 26.99 -15.24
C SER A 386 -7.68 27.46 -14.66
N LEU A 387 -7.49 28.75 -14.66
CA LEU A 387 -6.37 29.41 -14.00
C LEU A 387 -6.79 29.84 -12.59
N ALA A 388 -5.98 29.53 -11.60
CA ALA A 388 -6.20 29.91 -10.22
C ALA A 388 -4.97 30.64 -9.67
N GLY A 389 -5.17 31.44 -8.62
CA GLY A 389 -4.13 32.29 -8.04
C GLY A 389 -3.96 33.64 -8.74
N ILE A 390 -4.79 33.90 -9.76
CA ILE A 390 -4.90 35.19 -10.47
C ILE A 390 -6.36 35.61 -10.62
N THR A 391 -6.59 36.88 -10.93
CA THR A 391 -7.91 37.45 -11.20
C THR A 391 -8.09 37.73 -12.70
N ASN A 392 -9.33 38.04 -13.13
CA ASN A 392 -9.59 38.44 -14.51
C ASN A 392 -8.76 39.65 -14.94
N ALA A 393 -8.46 40.57 -14.01
CA ALA A 393 -7.60 41.72 -14.29
C ALA A 393 -6.14 41.34 -14.59
N ASP A 394 -5.68 40.18 -14.10
CA ASP A 394 -4.32 39.69 -14.30
C ASP A 394 -4.17 38.87 -15.61
N VAL A 395 -5.28 38.56 -16.29
CA VAL A 395 -5.25 37.78 -17.56
C VAL A 395 -4.44 38.49 -18.63
N GLY A 396 -4.46 39.84 -18.60
CA GLY A 396 -3.64 40.68 -19.48
C GLY A 396 -2.12 40.46 -19.36
N GLU A 397 -1.65 39.85 -18.28
CA GLU A 397 -0.24 39.49 -18.07
C GLU A 397 0.15 38.15 -18.69
N ILE A 398 -0.82 37.37 -19.21
CA ILE A 398 -0.57 36.11 -19.90
C ILE A 398 -0.14 36.40 -21.33
N ALA A 399 0.99 35.84 -21.76
CA ALA A 399 1.45 35.94 -23.13
C ALA A 399 0.78 34.84 -24.01
N SER A 400 0.69 33.62 -23.50
CA SER A 400 0.04 32.53 -24.21
C SER A 400 -0.29 31.34 -23.29
N ILE A 401 -1.28 30.53 -23.71
CA ILE A 401 -1.56 29.23 -23.15
C ILE A 401 -1.49 28.21 -24.27
N ALA A 402 -0.56 27.26 -24.18
CA ALA A 402 -0.39 26.19 -25.15
C ALA A 402 -0.87 24.86 -24.57
N VAL A 403 -1.70 24.15 -25.33
CA VAL A 403 -2.08 22.76 -25.07
C VAL A 403 -1.38 21.89 -26.10
N THR A 404 -0.58 20.95 -25.63
CA THR A 404 0.21 20.06 -26.51
C THR A 404 -0.09 18.60 -26.22
N ARG A 405 0.03 17.75 -27.24
CA ARG A 405 -0.06 16.28 -27.17
C ARG A 405 1.13 15.70 -27.90
N LYS A 406 1.92 14.82 -27.27
CA LYS A 406 3.18 14.27 -27.85
C LYS A 406 4.13 15.35 -28.38
N GLY A 407 4.19 16.49 -27.70
CA GLY A 407 4.99 17.64 -28.18
C GLY A 407 4.39 18.47 -29.31
N ALA A 408 3.36 17.97 -30.00
CA ALA A 408 2.66 18.74 -31.02
C ALA A 408 1.61 19.67 -30.39
N THR A 409 1.47 20.87 -30.93
CA THR A 409 0.48 21.84 -30.48
C THR A 409 -0.92 21.43 -30.93
N VAL A 410 -1.83 21.26 -29.97
CA VAL A 410 -3.25 21.02 -30.19
C VAL A 410 -3.99 22.36 -30.33
N LYS A 411 -3.74 23.27 -29.40
CA LYS A 411 -4.33 24.61 -29.39
C LYS A 411 -3.38 25.57 -28.66
N THR A 412 -3.33 26.80 -29.15
CA THR A 412 -2.69 27.93 -28.47
C THR A 412 -3.70 29.05 -28.34
N PHE A 413 -3.86 29.59 -27.14
CA PHE A 413 -4.63 30.79 -26.87
C PHE A 413 -3.65 31.96 -26.74
N SER A 414 -3.92 33.04 -27.48
CA SER A 414 -3.10 34.25 -27.47
C SER A 414 -3.95 35.46 -27.84
N GLY A 415 -3.51 36.63 -27.43
CA GLY A 415 -4.21 37.89 -27.74
C GLY A 415 -5.66 37.88 -27.26
N ALA A 416 -6.63 38.14 -28.16
CA ALA A 416 -8.06 38.21 -27.84
C ALA A 416 -8.68 36.86 -27.41
N GLU A 417 -8.00 35.74 -27.63
CA GLU A 417 -8.47 34.43 -27.13
C GLU A 417 -8.16 34.21 -25.63
N LEU A 418 -7.38 35.07 -25.02
CA LEU A 418 -7.11 35.08 -23.59
C LEU A 418 -8.20 35.95 -22.91
N ASP A 419 -9.41 35.37 -22.80
CA ASP A 419 -10.57 36.02 -22.22
C ASP A 419 -11.07 35.20 -21.02
N GLY A 420 -10.77 35.71 -19.82
CA GLY A 420 -11.15 35.05 -18.56
C GLY A 420 -10.20 33.98 -18.04
N LEU A 421 -10.69 33.22 -17.08
CA LEU A 421 -9.90 32.23 -16.33
C LEU A 421 -10.20 30.78 -16.72
N ASN A 422 -11.20 30.53 -17.56
CA ASN A 422 -11.66 29.21 -17.93
C ASN A 422 -11.44 28.97 -19.43
N TYR A 423 -10.89 27.83 -19.77
CA TYR A 423 -10.54 27.45 -21.13
C TYR A 423 -11.06 26.06 -21.48
N GLU A 424 -11.39 25.87 -22.74
CA GLU A 424 -11.90 24.62 -23.27
C GLU A 424 -11.25 24.31 -24.63
N VAL A 425 -10.81 23.06 -24.81
CA VAL A 425 -10.17 22.59 -26.04
C VAL A 425 -10.83 21.31 -26.47
N PRO A 426 -11.44 21.23 -27.67
CA PRO A 426 -11.94 19.96 -28.18
C PRO A 426 -10.78 19.02 -28.48
N VAL A 427 -10.89 17.79 -28.01
CA VAL A 427 -9.87 16.76 -28.16
C VAL A 427 -10.50 15.43 -28.59
N GLU A 428 -9.77 14.66 -29.37
CA GLU A 428 -10.15 13.32 -29.83
C GLU A 428 -9.11 12.32 -29.36
N ILE A 429 -9.54 11.25 -28.70
CA ILE A 429 -8.68 10.20 -28.16
C ILE A 429 -9.10 8.87 -28.79
N GLY A 430 -8.17 8.18 -29.44
CA GLY A 430 -8.42 6.89 -30.06
C GLY A 430 -8.78 5.81 -29.04
N LEU A 431 -9.47 4.79 -29.50
CA LEU A 431 -9.79 3.61 -28.70
C LEU A 431 -8.49 2.92 -28.21
N ASN A 432 -8.53 2.42 -26.99
CA ASN A 432 -7.40 1.73 -26.33
C ASN A 432 -6.13 2.57 -26.22
N THR A 433 -6.30 3.85 -25.92
CA THR A 433 -5.24 4.84 -25.89
C THR A 433 -5.17 5.57 -24.54
N ILE A 434 -3.95 5.76 -24.04
CA ILE A 434 -3.63 6.67 -22.95
C ILE A 434 -3.05 7.94 -23.56
N ALA A 435 -3.83 9.02 -23.57
CA ALA A 435 -3.44 10.30 -24.16
C ALA A 435 -3.11 11.33 -23.10
N ASN A 436 -1.91 11.92 -23.18
CA ASN A 436 -1.45 12.98 -22.29
C ASN A 436 -1.50 14.33 -22.98
N PHE A 437 -2.15 15.29 -22.34
CA PHE A 437 -2.21 16.68 -22.75
C PHE A 437 -1.46 17.54 -21.75
N ASP A 438 -0.41 18.22 -22.21
CA ASP A 438 0.33 19.19 -21.40
C ASP A 438 -0.21 20.59 -21.66
N ILE A 439 -0.59 21.29 -20.60
CA ILE A 439 -1.09 22.67 -20.62
C ILE A 439 0.02 23.54 -20.07
N ARG A 440 0.48 24.52 -20.84
CA ARG A 440 1.55 25.44 -20.46
C ARG A 440 1.07 26.87 -20.57
N VAL A 441 1.10 27.58 -19.46
CA VAL A 441 0.82 29.02 -19.37
C VAL A 441 2.14 29.76 -19.36
N THR A 442 2.32 30.73 -20.24
CA THR A 442 3.49 31.58 -20.32
C THR A 442 3.06 33.04 -20.03
N LEU A 443 3.66 33.67 -19.05
CA LEU A 443 3.43 35.06 -18.75
C LEU A 443 4.31 35.96 -19.63
N LYS A 444 3.94 37.22 -19.78
CA LYS A 444 4.73 38.25 -20.51
C LYS A 444 6.12 38.49 -19.92
N ASN A 445 6.30 38.21 -18.61
CA ASN A 445 7.61 38.25 -17.95
C ASN A 445 8.45 36.99 -18.19
N GLY A 446 7.97 36.03 -19.00
CA GLY A 446 8.67 34.78 -19.33
C GLY A 446 8.48 33.64 -18.32
N GLN A 447 7.79 33.84 -17.20
CA GLN A 447 7.47 32.77 -16.27
C GLN A 447 6.54 31.73 -16.93
N LYS A 448 6.74 30.46 -16.59
CA LYS A 448 5.95 29.34 -17.16
C LYS A 448 5.37 28.49 -16.04
N PHE A 449 4.11 28.11 -16.20
CA PHE A 449 3.37 27.21 -15.32
C PHE A 449 2.79 26.10 -16.16
N SER A 450 2.74 24.87 -15.64
CA SER A 450 2.23 23.73 -16.40
C SER A 450 1.34 22.81 -15.58
N ALA A 451 0.43 22.13 -16.27
CA ALA A 451 -0.35 21.01 -15.73
C ALA A 451 -0.50 19.95 -16.81
N ARG A 452 -0.82 18.73 -16.41
CA ARG A 452 -1.11 17.61 -17.31
C ARG A 452 -2.50 17.06 -17.07
N LYS A 453 -3.21 16.76 -18.15
CA LYS A 453 -4.44 15.97 -18.17
C LYS A 453 -4.19 14.67 -18.94
N THR A 454 -4.56 13.55 -18.34
CA THR A 454 -4.49 12.23 -18.97
C THR A 454 -5.90 11.73 -19.24
N TYR A 455 -6.15 11.21 -20.42
CA TYR A 455 -7.34 10.46 -20.77
C TYR A 455 -6.96 9.01 -21.06
N GLU A 456 -7.71 8.09 -20.49
CA GLU A 456 -7.56 6.65 -20.68
C GLU A 456 -8.84 6.11 -21.31
N VAL A 457 -8.82 5.88 -22.61
CA VAL A 457 -9.98 5.47 -23.39
C VAL A 457 -9.83 4.00 -23.75
N TYR A 458 -10.81 3.15 -23.37
CA TYR A 458 -10.68 1.71 -23.50
C TYR A 458 -11.99 1.02 -23.92
N CYS A 459 -11.83 -0.15 -24.57
CA CYS A 459 -12.88 -1.14 -24.82
C CYS A 459 -12.23 -2.48 -25.14
N LEU A 460 -12.59 -3.53 -24.46
CA LEU A 460 -12.06 -4.88 -24.71
C LEU A 460 -12.97 -5.78 -25.54
N ARG A 461 -14.23 -5.39 -25.74
CA ARG A 461 -15.25 -6.25 -26.39
C ARG A 461 -14.85 -6.77 -27.78
N ASN A 462 -13.94 -6.06 -28.47
CA ASN A 462 -13.49 -6.46 -29.82
C ASN A 462 -12.35 -7.47 -29.86
N ASN A 463 -11.54 -7.60 -28.82
CA ASN A 463 -10.36 -8.46 -28.88
C ASN A 463 -10.70 -9.95 -28.70
N HIS A 464 -11.91 -10.28 -28.31
CA HIS A 464 -12.36 -11.66 -28.06
C HIS A 464 -13.20 -12.27 -29.19
N MET A 465 -13.52 -11.54 -30.24
CA MET A 465 -14.34 -12.05 -31.38
C MET A 465 -13.58 -13.05 -32.28
N GLY A 466 -12.27 -13.20 -32.15
CA GLY A 466 -11.46 -14.08 -33.03
C GLY A 466 -11.22 -15.50 -32.52
N LYS A 467 -11.49 -15.83 -31.26
CA LYS A 467 -11.30 -17.20 -30.72
C LYS A 467 -12.49 -17.59 -29.84
N ALA A 468 -13.49 -18.14 -30.50
CA ALA A 468 -14.69 -18.66 -29.85
C ALA A 468 -14.38 -19.65 -28.72
N ARG A 469 -14.92 -19.42 -27.54
CA ARG A 469 -15.58 -20.33 -26.62
C ARG A 469 -15.63 -19.87 -25.15
N ASN A 470 -14.93 -18.80 -24.74
CA ASN A 470 -15.10 -18.27 -23.38
C ASN A 470 -15.40 -16.77 -23.46
N PHE A 471 -16.69 -16.43 -23.52
CA PHE A 471 -17.14 -15.05 -23.34
C PHE A 471 -16.86 -14.63 -21.89
N VAL A 472 -15.79 -13.90 -21.64
CA VAL A 472 -15.65 -13.13 -20.41
C VAL A 472 -16.57 -11.92 -20.56
N ARG A 473 -17.71 -11.94 -19.91
CA ARG A 473 -18.58 -10.77 -19.76
C ARG A 473 -18.00 -9.94 -18.62
N TYR A 474 -17.37 -8.83 -18.93
CA TYR A 474 -17.04 -7.82 -17.91
C TYR A 474 -18.36 -7.25 -17.35
N LYS A 475 -18.44 -7.13 -16.03
CA LYS A 475 -19.71 -6.78 -15.36
C LYS A 475 -19.91 -5.28 -15.28
N ASN A 476 -18.83 -4.51 -15.29
CA ASN A 476 -18.82 -3.06 -15.24
C ASN A 476 -17.63 -2.51 -16.02
N GLU A 477 -17.62 -1.20 -16.21
CA GLU A 477 -16.58 -0.47 -16.95
C GLU A 477 -15.20 -0.57 -16.27
N GLU A 478 -15.14 -0.67 -14.94
CA GLU A 478 -13.91 -0.78 -14.18
C GLU A 478 -13.22 -2.13 -14.41
N GLU A 479 -13.98 -3.24 -14.35
CA GLU A 479 -13.46 -4.59 -14.62
C GLU A 479 -12.90 -4.69 -16.05
N GLU A 480 -13.54 -4.04 -17.02
CA GLU A 480 -13.08 -4.00 -18.39
C GLU A 480 -11.82 -3.14 -18.55
N TYR A 481 -11.72 -2.02 -17.84
CA TYR A 481 -10.54 -1.17 -17.84
C TYR A 481 -9.32 -1.91 -17.28
N GLU A 482 -9.45 -2.54 -16.13
CA GLU A 482 -8.34 -3.30 -15.53
C GLU A 482 -7.87 -4.44 -16.44
N ALA A 483 -8.80 -5.14 -17.07
CA ALA A 483 -8.46 -6.16 -18.06
C ALA A 483 -7.76 -5.56 -19.28
N ALA A 484 -8.13 -4.34 -19.73
CA ALA A 484 -7.46 -3.63 -20.83
C ALA A 484 -6.01 -3.25 -20.47
N VAL A 485 -5.78 -2.84 -19.23
CA VAL A 485 -4.44 -2.56 -18.71
C VAL A 485 -3.62 -3.85 -18.62
N GLN A 486 -4.17 -4.90 -18.00
CA GLN A 486 -3.50 -6.19 -17.81
C GLN A 486 -3.11 -6.88 -19.12
N GLN A 487 -3.97 -6.79 -20.14
CA GLN A 487 -3.71 -7.39 -21.43
C GLN A 487 -2.81 -6.53 -22.32
N GLY A 488 -2.35 -5.37 -21.83
CA GLY A 488 -1.52 -4.45 -22.60
C GLY A 488 -2.22 -3.89 -23.84
N VAL A 489 -3.56 -3.85 -23.82
CA VAL A 489 -4.36 -3.33 -24.91
C VAL A 489 -4.32 -1.80 -24.94
N LEU A 490 -4.25 -1.17 -23.77
CA LEU A 490 -4.05 0.27 -23.62
C LEU A 490 -2.62 0.64 -24.00
N LYS A 491 -2.48 1.41 -25.06
CA LYS A 491 -1.19 1.93 -25.53
C LYS A 491 -0.99 3.36 -25.07
N ARG A 492 0.15 3.63 -24.43
CA ARG A 492 0.59 5.02 -24.23
C ARG A 492 0.96 5.61 -25.60
N GLU A 493 0.41 6.77 -25.85
CA GLU A 493 0.85 7.60 -26.99
C GLU A 493 2.17 8.30 -26.75
#